data_dccd0506bbea9b640945a3820a3784f7
#
_entry.id   dccd0506bbea9b640945a3820a3784f7
#
_cell.length_a   1.000
_cell.length_b   1.000
_cell.length_c   1.000
_cell.angle_alpha   90.00
_cell.angle_beta   90.00
_cell.angle_gamma   90.00
#
_symmetry.space_group_name_H-M   'P 1'
#
loop_
_entity.id
_entity.type
_entity.pdbx_description
1 polymer ?
#
loop_
_entity_poly.entity_id
_entity_poly.type
_entity_poly.pdbx_seq_one_letter_code
_entity_poly.pdbx_strand_id
1 'polypeptide(L)'
;MKFTIQHRAALFSTAVAASVDCIIQRRSSRRYDMKRTLRVGSYALWSTYPQLSYFKWLGSTFKGNTAATVFQKTMTNQFLFAPINIALAISWDLMLQNKKKNDVCAKVSKNMGPALIEGSIFWVPVNMVGFYTVRNHQQFIFFKFASIVYKFILIPRTNS
;
A
#
# COMPACT_ATOMS: atom_id res chain seq x y z
N MET A 1 -8.11 -26.99 -10.39
CA MET A 1 -8.51 -25.85 -9.54
C MET A 1 -8.17 -24.53 -10.27
N LYS A 2 -9.18 -23.82 -10.81
CA LYS A 2 -8.94 -22.53 -11.51
C LYS A 2 -8.70 -21.47 -10.44
N PHE A 3 -7.44 -21.07 -10.25
CA PHE A 3 -7.11 -19.91 -9.42
C PHE A 3 -7.80 -18.67 -10.00
N THR A 4 -8.67 -18.06 -9.22
CA THR A 4 -9.33 -16.81 -9.60
C THR A 4 -8.29 -15.70 -9.78
N ILE A 5 -8.56 -14.74 -10.65
CA ILE A 5 -7.68 -13.57 -10.91
C ILE A 5 -7.22 -12.91 -9.60
N GLN A 6 -8.09 -12.88 -8.59
CA GLN A 6 -7.80 -12.32 -7.28
C GLN A 6 -6.68 -13.08 -6.54
N HIS A 7 -6.68 -14.42 -6.59
CA HIS A 7 -5.62 -15.21 -5.95
C HIS A 7 -4.26 -15.01 -6.64
N ARG A 8 -4.25 -14.92 -7.98
CA ARG A 8 -3.02 -14.60 -8.73
C ARG A 8 -2.48 -13.22 -8.36
N ALA A 9 -3.35 -12.22 -8.25
CA ALA A 9 -2.97 -10.88 -7.84
C ALA A 9 -2.44 -10.85 -6.38
N ALA A 10 -3.04 -11.62 -5.48
CA ALA A 10 -2.60 -11.74 -4.09
C ALA A 10 -1.21 -12.39 -3.99
N LEU A 11 -0.98 -13.49 -4.68
CA LEU A 11 0.34 -14.16 -4.73
C LEU A 11 1.41 -13.25 -5.36
N PHE A 12 1.09 -12.57 -6.45
CA PHE A 12 1.97 -11.59 -7.06
C PHE A 12 2.33 -10.46 -6.09
N SER A 13 1.33 -9.88 -5.41
CA SER A 13 1.55 -8.83 -4.41
C SER A 13 2.43 -9.28 -3.26
N THR A 14 2.26 -10.52 -2.81
CA THR A 14 3.06 -11.12 -1.73
C THR A 14 4.51 -11.31 -2.17
N ALA A 15 4.73 -11.88 -3.35
CA ALA A 15 6.07 -12.08 -3.89
C ALA A 15 6.80 -10.75 -4.07
N VAL A 16 6.14 -9.74 -4.66
CA VAL A 16 6.68 -8.39 -4.83
C VAL A 16 7.01 -7.76 -3.47
N ALA A 17 6.09 -7.82 -2.51
CA ALA A 17 6.29 -7.20 -1.20
C ALA A 17 7.45 -7.84 -0.44
N ALA A 18 7.57 -9.17 -0.47
CA ALA A 18 8.64 -9.92 0.16
C ALA A 18 10.00 -9.63 -0.50
N SER A 19 10.06 -9.63 -1.84
CA SER A 19 11.30 -9.32 -2.57
C SER A 19 11.79 -7.91 -2.31
N VAL A 20 10.90 -6.92 -2.32
CA VAL A 20 11.22 -5.53 -2.01
C VAL A 20 11.72 -5.40 -0.57
N ASP A 21 11.07 -6.05 0.39
CA ASP A 21 11.51 -6.01 1.78
C ASP A 21 12.90 -6.66 1.95
N CYS A 22 13.17 -7.80 1.28
CA CYS A 22 14.50 -8.42 1.25
C CYS A 22 15.58 -7.46 0.74
N ILE A 23 15.32 -6.76 -0.37
CA ILE A 23 16.27 -5.80 -0.97
C ILE A 23 16.52 -4.64 -0.01
N ILE A 24 15.44 -4.10 0.58
CA ILE A 24 15.51 -3.00 1.55
C ILE A 24 16.34 -3.42 2.77
N GLN A 25 16.08 -4.59 3.33
CA GLN A 25 16.81 -5.07 4.49
C GLN A 25 18.30 -5.25 4.20
N ARG A 26 18.66 -5.84 3.05
CA ARG A 26 20.07 -5.98 2.64
C ARG A 26 20.79 -4.65 2.46
N ARG A 27 20.05 -3.60 2.06
CA ARG A 27 20.61 -2.26 1.83
C ARG A 27 20.73 -1.43 3.11
N SER A 28 19.81 -1.64 4.06
CA SER A 28 19.67 -0.80 5.27
C SER A 28 20.20 -1.46 6.54
N SER A 29 20.25 -2.79 6.61
CA SER A 29 20.57 -3.51 7.85
C SER A 29 21.64 -4.57 7.65
N ARG A 30 22.52 -4.74 8.64
CA ARG A 30 23.57 -5.78 8.62
C ARG A 30 23.03 -7.20 8.83
N ARG A 31 21.83 -7.33 9.42
CA ARG A 31 21.17 -8.63 9.67
C ARG A 31 19.81 -8.68 9.01
N TYR A 32 19.56 -9.75 8.25
CA TYR A 32 18.27 -10.02 7.64
C TYR A 32 17.25 -10.53 8.67
N ASP A 33 16.09 -9.89 8.76
CA ASP A 33 14.96 -10.30 9.62
C ASP A 33 13.88 -10.99 8.77
N MET A 34 13.90 -12.32 8.73
CA MET A 34 12.92 -13.12 8.02
C MET A 34 11.49 -12.94 8.57
N LYS A 35 11.35 -12.74 9.89
CA LYS A 35 10.04 -12.51 10.52
C LYS A 35 9.39 -11.23 10.01
N ARG A 36 10.19 -10.18 9.79
CA ARG A 36 9.72 -8.93 9.16
C ARG A 36 9.22 -9.19 7.74
N THR A 37 9.99 -9.90 6.92
CA THR A 37 9.58 -10.21 5.54
C THR A 37 8.29 -11.04 5.50
N LEU A 38 8.13 -12.00 6.41
CA LEU A 38 6.88 -12.77 6.53
C LEU A 38 5.69 -11.89 6.94
N ARG A 39 5.87 -10.95 7.86
CA ARG A 39 4.81 -10.00 8.26
C ARG A 39 4.40 -9.10 7.09
N VAL A 40 5.38 -8.58 6.35
CA VAL A 40 5.13 -7.74 5.16
C VAL A 40 4.42 -8.55 4.06
N GLY A 41 4.87 -9.77 3.80
CA GLY A 41 4.27 -10.67 2.81
C GLY A 41 2.83 -11.07 3.18
N SER A 42 2.58 -11.43 4.43
CA SER A 42 1.24 -11.78 4.92
C SER A 42 0.26 -10.60 4.84
N TYR A 43 0.72 -9.39 5.16
CA TYR A 43 -0.08 -8.18 4.95
C TYR A 43 -0.43 -7.99 3.48
N ALA A 44 0.55 -8.12 2.57
CA ALA A 44 0.31 -7.96 1.14
C ALA A 44 -0.68 -8.99 0.60
N LEU A 45 -0.61 -10.24 1.10
CA LEU A 45 -1.54 -11.31 0.73
C LEU A 45 -2.98 -10.93 1.11
N TRP A 46 -3.19 -10.62 2.38
CA TRP A 46 -4.52 -10.32 2.91
C TRP A 46 -5.08 -9.01 2.34
N SER A 47 -4.30 -7.93 2.33
CA SER A 47 -4.77 -6.60 1.92
C SER A 47 -5.08 -6.48 0.43
N THR A 48 -4.62 -7.42 -0.39
CA THR A 48 -4.90 -7.42 -1.84
C THR A 48 -6.39 -7.55 -2.12
N TYR A 49 -7.12 -8.38 -1.38
CA TYR A 49 -8.56 -8.59 -1.62
C TYR A 49 -9.40 -7.32 -1.40
N PRO A 50 -9.33 -6.64 -0.24
CA PRO A 50 -10.05 -5.38 -0.06
C PRO A 50 -9.56 -4.27 -1.01
N GLN A 51 -8.27 -4.24 -1.36
CA GLN A 51 -7.76 -3.27 -2.34
C GLN A 51 -8.38 -3.46 -3.73
N LEU A 52 -8.45 -4.70 -4.23
CA LEU A 52 -9.09 -4.99 -5.52
C LEU A 52 -10.57 -4.62 -5.51
N SER A 53 -11.28 -4.93 -4.43
CA SER A 53 -12.68 -4.57 -4.26
C SER A 53 -12.88 -3.05 -4.22
N TYR A 54 -11.99 -2.34 -3.52
CA TYR A 54 -11.99 -0.88 -3.46
C TYR A 54 -11.77 -0.26 -4.84
N PHE A 55 -10.77 -0.68 -5.61
CA PHE A 55 -10.52 -0.13 -6.96
C PHE A 55 -11.67 -0.44 -7.93
N LYS A 56 -12.30 -1.60 -7.82
CA LYS A 56 -13.50 -1.93 -8.59
C LYS A 56 -14.66 -1.01 -8.24
N TRP A 57 -14.90 -0.78 -6.95
CA TRP A 57 -15.91 0.16 -6.46
C TRP A 57 -15.62 1.59 -6.93
N LEU A 58 -14.38 2.06 -6.76
CA LEU A 58 -13.97 3.40 -7.19
C LEU A 58 -14.21 3.62 -8.69
N GLY A 59 -13.87 2.63 -9.52
CA GLY A 59 -14.06 2.68 -10.96
C GLY A 59 -15.54 2.62 -11.38
N SER A 60 -16.42 1.96 -10.61
CA SER A 60 -17.85 1.90 -10.88
C SER A 60 -18.58 3.17 -10.43
N THR A 61 -18.14 3.78 -9.34
CA THR A 61 -18.73 5.01 -8.77
C THR A 61 -18.37 6.23 -9.61
N PHE A 62 -17.09 6.38 -9.93
CA PHE A 62 -16.59 7.51 -10.71
C PHE A 62 -16.27 7.05 -12.14
N LYS A 63 -17.25 7.16 -13.03
CA LYS A 63 -17.11 6.71 -14.43
C LYS A 63 -16.37 7.75 -15.28
N GLY A 64 -15.53 7.27 -16.20
CA GLY A 64 -14.75 8.11 -17.12
C GLY A 64 -13.42 8.58 -16.55
N ASN A 65 -12.70 9.37 -17.35
CA ASN A 65 -11.35 9.88 -17.08
C ASN A 65 -11.26 11.39 -17.31
N THR A 66 -12.36 12.14 -17.06
CA THR A 66 -12.30 13.60 -17.07
C THR A 66 -11.47 14.11 -15.91
N ALA A 67 -10.91 15.32 -16.03
CA ALA A 67 -10.12 15.93 -14.96
C ALA A 67 -10.87 15.96 -13.62
N ALA A 68 -12.16 16.28 -13.63
CA ALA A 68 -13.01 16.25 -12.44
C ALA A 68 -13.13 14.86 -11.82
N THR A 69 -13.37 13.83 -12.65
CA THR A 69 -13.47 12.43 -12.19
C THR A 69 -12.15 11.93 -11.63
N VAL A 70 -11.03 12.26 -12.27
CA VAL A 70 -9.68 11.90 -11.78
C VAL A 70 -9.40 12.56 -10.45
N PHE A 71 -9.74 13.84 -10.30
CA PHE A 71 -9.61 14.56 -9.04
C PHE A 71 -10.45 13.90 -7.93
N GLN A 72 -11.71 13.59 -8.18
CA GLN A 72 -12.59 12.90 -7.23
C GLN A 72 -12.02 11.54 -6.80
N LYS A 73 -11.55 10.72 -7.75
CA LYS A 73 -10.88 9.43 -7.45
C LYS A 73 -9.65 9.63 -6.58
N THR A 74 -8.82 10.63 -6.90
CA THR A 74 -7.61 10.94 -6.15
C THR A 74 -7.93 11.38 -4.73
N MET A 75 -8.90 12.28 -4.55
CA MET A 75 -9.32 12.74 -3.22
C MET A 75 -9.93 11.62 -2.39
N THR A 76 -10.79 10.79 -3.00
CA THR A 76 -11.36 9.61 -2.33
C THR A 76 -10.24 8.64 -1.90
N ASN A 77 -9.26 8.39 -2.77
CA ASN A 77 -8.13 7.54 -2.44
C ASN A 77 -7.28 8.12 -1.29
N GLN A 78 -7.06 9.43 -1.29
CA GLN A 78 -6.23 10.11 -0.31
C GLN A 78 -6.90 10.24 1.07
N PHE A 79 -8.18 10.57 1.12
CA PHE A 79 -8.88 10.84 2.39
C PHE A 79 -9.61 9.63 2.96
N LEU A 80 -9.96 8.64 2.14
CA LEU A 80 -10.64 7.44 2.61
C LEU A 80 -9.70 6.24 2.64
N PHE A 81 -9.07 5.89 1.53
CA PHE A 81 -8.29 4.66 1.42
C PHE A 81 -6.93 4.74 2.12
N ALA A 82 -6.19 5.84 1.93
CA ALA A 82 -4.83 5.97 2.47
C ALA A 82 -4.80 5.88 4.00
N PRO A 83 -5.62 6.60 4.79
CA PRO A 83 -5.59 6.49 6.24
C PRO A 83 -5.96 5.08 6.73
N ILE A 84 -6.97 4.45 6.12
CA ILE A 84 -7.37 3.08 6.48
C ILE A 84 -6.22 2.11 6.18
N ASN A 85 -5.61 2.21 5.01
CA ASN A 85 -4.52 1.32 4.62
C ASN A 85 -3.27 1.49 5.51
N ILE A 86 -2.92 2.73 5.90
CA ILE A 86 -1.82 3.02 6.83
C ILE A 86 -2.12 2.42 8.21
N ALA A 87 -3.31 2.66 8.75
CA ALA A 87 -3.72 2.12 10.04
C ALA A 87 -3.67 0.58 10.05
N LEU A 88 -4.20 -0.06 9.01
CA LEU A 88 -4.18 -1.51 8.88
C LEU A 88 -2.76 -2.06 8.76
N ALA A 89 -1.89 -1.42 8.00
CA ALA A 89 -0.51 -1.86 7.84
C ALA A 89 0.27 -1.82 9.16
N ILE A 90 0.16 -0.71 9.90
CA ILE A 90 0.81 -0.56 11.22
C ILE A 90 0.22 -1.55 12.22
N SER A 91 -1.10 -1.67 12.28
CA SER A 91 -1.78 -2.58 13.20
C SER A 91 -1.40 -4.04 12.93
N TRP A 92 -1.39 -4.46 11.66
CA TRP A 92 -1.02 -5.81 11.27
C TRP A 92 0.40 -6.18 11.71
N ASP A 93 1.37 -5.29 11.43
CA ASP A 93 2.76 -5.53 11.82
C ASP A 93 2.93 -5.65 13.34
N LEU A 94 2.28 -4.77 14.11
CA LEU A 94 2.37 -4.79 15.58
C LEU A 94 1.61 -5.95 16.21
N MET A 95 0.47 -6.34 15.66
CA MET A 95 -0.28 -7.52 16.13
C MET A 95 0.54 -8.81 15.96
N LEU A 96 1.22 -8.96 14.83
CA LEU A 96 2.11 -10.11 14.60
C LEU A 96 3.40 -10.06 15.44
N GLN A 97 3.70 -8.93 16.08
CA GLN A 97 4.75 -8.79 17.11
C GLN A 97 4.22 -9.01 18.53
N ASN A 98 2.96 -9.41 18.70
CA ASN A 98 2.28 -9.60 20.00
C ASN A 98 2.27 -8.31 20.87
N LYS A 99 2.21 -7.13 20.27
CA LYS A 99 2.08 -5.86 20.99
C LYS A 99 0.69 -5.69 21.56
N LYS A 100 0.58 -5.02 22.73
CA LYS A 100 -0.70 -4.74 23.37
C LYS A 100 -1.54 -3.76 22.53
N LYS A 101 -2.87 -3.87 22.60
CA LYS A 101 -3.79 -2.99 21.85
C LYS A 101 -3.51 -1.50 22.06
N ASN A 102 -3.19 -1.09 23.31
CA ASN A 102 -2.90 0.31 23.64
C ASN A 102 -1.64 0.80 22.90
N ASP A 103 -0.60 -0.04 22.79
CA ASP A 103 0.62 0.30 22.06
C ASP A 103 0.35 0.44 20.56
N VAL A 104 -0.54 -0.42 20.02
CA VAL A 104 -0.96 -0.35 18.61
C VAL A 104 -1.70 0.95 18.33
N CYS A 105 -2.70 1.30 19.15
CA CYS A 105 -3.46 2.54 19.00
C CYS A 105 -2.57 3.77 19.12
N ALA A 106 -1.68 3.81 20.12
CA ALA A 106 -0.75 4.91 20.32
C ALA A 106 0.19 5.09 19.12
N LYS A 107 0.72 3.98 18.58
CA LYS A 107 1.63 4.03 17.42
C LYS A 107 0.91 4.42 16.13
N VAL A 108 -0.31 3.94 15.92
CA VAL A 108 -1.15 4.35 14.78
C VAL A 108 -1.42 5.85 14.85
N SER A 109 -1.92 6.35 15.99
CA SER A 109 -2.23 7.76 16.18
C SER A 109 -1.00 8.66 15.98
N LYS A 110 0.15 8.27 16.54
CA LYS A 110 1.40 9.03 16.42
C LYS A 110 1.92 9.12 14.98
N ASN A 111 1.85 8.02 14.21
CA ASN A 111 2.47 7.94 12.89
C ASN A 111 1.51 8.27 11.74
N MET A 112 0.20 8.31 11.98
CA MET A 112 -0.81 8.53 10.93
C MET A 112 -0.61 9.87 10.23
N GLY A 113 -0.54 10.97 10.97
CA GLY A 113 -0.40 12.33 10.44
C GLY A 113 0.86 12.48 9.56
N PRO A 114 2.06 12.24 10.12
CA PRO A 114 3.29 12.28 9.34
C PRO A 114 3.27 11.40 8.09
N ALA A 115 2.80 10.16 8.21
CA ALA A 115 2.73 9.23 7.09
C ALA A 115 1.76 9.69 5.99
N LEU A 116 0.63 10.32 6.36
CA LEU A 116 -0.30 10.90 5.39
C LEU A 116 0.30 12.09 4.66
N ILE A 117 0.98 13.00 5.38
CA ILE A 117 1.59 14.19 4.79
C ILE A 117 2.71 13.79 3.83
N GLU A 118 3.66 12.99 4.28
CA GLU A 118 4.77 12.51 3.45
C GLU A 118 4.27 11.66 2.27
N GLY A 119 3.30 10.80 2.53
CA GLY A 119 2.67 9.99 1.49
C GLY A 119 1.95 10.82 0.45
N SER A 120 1.27 11.90 0.84
CA SER A 120 0.50 12.76 -0.08
C SER A 120 1.38 13.38 -1.16
N ILE A 121 2.60 13.81 -0.82
CA ILE A 121 3.54 14.44 -1.76
C ILE A 121 3.83 13.49 -2.94
N PHE A 122 3.95 12.20 -2.67
CA PHE A 122 4.18 11.19 -3.69
C PHE A 122 2.88 10.66 -4.31
N TRP A 123 1.90 10.28 -3.46
CA TRP A 123 0.73 9.54 -3.92
C TRP A 123 -0.30 10.40 -4.65
N VAL A 124 -0.44 11.69 -4.34
CA VAL A 124 -1.40 12.55 -5.04
C VAL A 124 -1.06 12.66 -6.53
N PRO A 125 0.16 13.06 -6.95
CA PRO A 125 0.50 13.10 -8.37
C PRO A 125 0.47 11.71 -9.02
N VAL A 126 0.92 10.66 -8.34
CA VAL A 126 0.87 9.28 -8.87
C VAL A 126 -0.57 8.81 -9.08
N ASN A 127 -1.48 9.11 -8.16
CA ASN A 127 -2.91 8.80 -8.30
C ASN A 127 -3.52 9.55 -9.47
N MET A 128 -3.23 10.84 -9.62
CA MET A 128 -3.73 11.63 -10.76
C MET A 128 -3.28 11.02 -12.09
N VAL A 129 -1.99 10.73 -12.25
CA VAL A 129 -1.47 10.08 -13.45
C VAL A 129 -2.10 8.70 -13.65
N GLY A 130 -2.13 7.87 -12.61
CA GLY A 130 -2.68 6.51 -12.69
C GLY A 130 -4.16 6.47 -13.04
N PHE A 131 -4.98 7.33 -12.46
CA PHE A 131 -6.41 7.39 -12.78
C PHE A 131 -6.72 8.03 -14.13
N TYR A 132 -5.84 8.89 -14.62
CA TYR A 132 -5.99 9.52 -15.94
C TYR A 132 -5.57 8.59 -17.08
N THR A 133 -4.40 7.94 -16.95
CA THR A 133 -3.77 7.20 -18.06
C THR A 133 -4.05 5.71 -18.05
N VAL A 134 -4.29 5.11 -16.87
CA VAL A 134 -4.35 3.65 -16.71
C VAL A 134 -5.81 3.17 -16.66
N ARG A 135 -6.13 2.16 -17.47
CA ARG A 135 -7.47 1.53 -17.48
C ARG A 135 -7.78 0.90 -16.12
N ASN A 136 -9.03 0.96 -15.67
CA ASN A 136 -9.48 0.52 -14.35
C ASN A 136 -8.97 -0.89 -13.95
N HIS A 137 -8.95 -1.84 -14.87
CA HIS A 137 -8.49 -3.21 -14.59
C HIS A 137 -6.97 -3.36 -14.41
N GLN A 138 -6.18 -2.36 -14.84
CA GLN A 138 -4.72 -2.34 -14.74
C GLN A 138 -4.22 -1.43 -13.59
N GLN A 139 -5.11 -0.60 -13.03
CA GLN A 139 -4.76 0.36 -11.97
C GLN A 139 -4.12 -0.32 -10.76
N PHE A 140 -4.62 -1.49 -10.36
CA PHE A 140 -4.05 -2.25 -9.26
C PHE A 140 -2.57 -2.57 -9.48
N ILE A 141 -2.20 -3.05 -10.67
CA ILE A 141 -0.81 -3.39 -11.03
C ILE A 141 0.04 -2.12 -11.05
N PHE A 142 -0.44 -1.05 -11.67
CA PHE A 142 0.24 0.24 -11.72
C PHE A 142 0.57 0.76 -10.30
N PHE A 143 -0.40 0.77 -9.39
CA PHE A 143 -0.18 1.23 -8.03
C PHE A 143 0.71 0.28 -7.20
N LYS A 144 0.77 -1.00 -7.53
CA LYS A 144 1.77 -1.91 -6.94
C LYS A 144 3.19 -1.54 -7.37
N PHE A 145 3.43 -1.23 -8.64
CA PHE A 145 4.73 -0.74 -9.09
C PHE A 145 5.08 0.61 -8.45
N ALA A 146 4.15 1.56 -8.43
CA ALA A 146 4.35 2.83 -7.75
C ALA A 146 4.71 2.65 -6.26
N SER A 147 4.12 1.68 -5.57
CA SER A 147 4.45 1.38 -4.17
C SER A 147 5.87 0.85 -3.98
N ILE A 148 6.43 0.17 -4.98
CA ILE A 148 7.84 -0.26 -4.96
C ILE A 148 8.75 0.97 -5.01
N VAL A 149 8.49 1.87 -5.97
CA VAL A 149 9.25 3.12 -6.12
C VAL A 149 9.18 3.95 -4.84
N TYR A 150 8.00 4.11 -4.27
CA TYR A 150 7.80 4.83 -3.01
C TYR A 150 8.64 4.26 -1.85
N LYS A 151 8.67 2.95 -1.70
CA LYS A 151 9.50 2.30 -0.67
C LYS A 151 10.99 2.58 -0.85
N PHE A 152 11.49 2.59 -2.08
CA PHE A 152 12.88 2.92 -2.35
C PHE A 152 13.22 4.39 -2.09
N ILE A 153 12.28 5.31 -2.29
CA ILE A 153 12.44 6.73 -1.96
C ILE A 153 12.50 6.94 -0.44
N LEU A 154 11.75 6.16 0.36
CA LEU A 154 11.74 6.28 1.81
C LEU A 154 12.98 5.73 2.51
N ILE A 155 13.70 4.78 1.90
CA ILE A 155 14.89 4.14 2.52
C ILE A 155 15.94 5.14 3.02
N PRO A 156 16.33 6.19 2.25
CA PRO A 156 17.35 7.12 2.71
C PRO A 156 16.97 7.92 3.95
N ARG A 157 15.65 8.14 4.18
CA ARG A 157 15.15 8.96 5.30
C ARG A 157 15.08 8.23 6.63
N THR A 158 15.04 6.92 6.62
CA THR A 158 14.98 6.11 7.87
C THR A 158 16.36 5.81 8.44
N ASN A 159 17.43 6.16 7.75
CA ASN A 159 18.84 5.92 8.15
C ASN A 159 19.57 7.20 8.59
N SER A 160 18.89 8.34 8.63
CA SER A 160 19.33 9.59 9.24
C SER A 160 18.51 9.84 10.50
#